data_1c4ac815ed2ddc909ca0bd79f573bf96
#
_entry.id   1c4ac815ed2ddc909ca0bd79f573bf96
#
_cell.length_a   1.000
_cell.length_b   1.000
_cell.length_c   1.000
_cell.angle_alpha   90.00
_cell.angle_beta   90.00
_cell.angle_gamma   90.00
#
_symmetry.space_group_name_H-M   'P 1'
#
loop_
_entity.id
_entity.type
_entity.pdbx_description
1 polymer ?
#
loop_
_entity_poly.entity_id
_entity_poly.type
_entity_poly.pdbx_seq_one_letter_code
_entity_poly.pdbx_strand_id
1 'polypeptide(L)'
;MEAEKLNEQIHQDRIEQVQRYISQHLEQPLNREVLADIAGFSIPHFHRVFTAHTGESAINYIRRMRLVRAGRKLRMGAVDIMAVALAAGYESHTSFSKAFKKQFGISPSAFRKLNCPSATALLKKGSYRED
;
A
#
# COMPACT_ATOMS: atom_id res chain seq x y z
N MET A 1 7.01 -15.18 27.54
CA MET A 1 6.15 -15.16 28.71
C MET A 1 4.81 -14.55 28.33
N GLU A 2 3.79 -14.82 29.12
CA GLU A 2 2.41 -14.45 28.76
C GLU A 2 2.21 -12.95 28.56
N ALA A 3 2.82 -12.11 29.40
CA ALA A 3 2.69 -10.66 29.29
C ALA A 3 3.29 -10.13 28.00
N GLU A 4 4.42 -10.68 27.55
CA GLU A 4 5.06 -10.29 26.29
C GLU A 4 4.23 -10.73 25.09
N LYS A 5 3.68 -11.96 25.15
CA LYS A 5 2.80 -12.47 24.09
C LYS A 5 1.54 -11.64 23.98
N LEU A 6 0.98 -11.21 25.10
CA LEU A 6 -0.20 -10.37 25.12
C LEU A 6 0.11 -9.00 24.50
N ASN A 7 1.26 -8.39 24.82
CA ASN A 7 1.68 -7.14 24.23
C ASN A 7 1.89 -7.26 22.72
N GLU A 8 2.51 -8.34 22.27
CA GLU A 8 2.69 -8.60 20.84
C GLU A 8 1.34 -8.72 20.13
N GLN A 9 0.39 -9.42 20.76
CA GLN A 9 -0.95 -9.59 20.20
C GLN A 9 -1.68 -8.25 20.10
N ILE A 10 -1.58 -7.43 21.13
CA ILE A 10 -2.17 -6.08 21.12
C ILE A 10 -1.55 -5.23 20.03
N HIS A 11 -0.23 -5.26 19.87
CA HIS A 11 0.47 -4.52 18.82
C HIS A 11 0.02 -4.98 17.43
N GLN A 12 -0.06 -6.30 17.22
CA GLN A 12 -0.51 -6.87 15.96
C GLN A 12 -1.93 -6.43 15.63
N ASP A 13 -2.85 -6.52 16.60
CA ASP A 13 -4.24 -6.13 16.40
C ASP A 13 -4.36 -4.65 16.02
N ARG A 14 -3.59 -3.79 16.66
CA ARG A 14 -3.60 -2.36 16.37
C ARG A 14 -3.01 -2.05 15.01
N ILE A 15 -1.97 -2.75 14.60
CA ILE A 15 -1.38 -2.59 13.25
C ILE A 15 -2.36 -3.08 12.18
N GLU A 16 -3.02 -4.19 12.40
CA GLU A 16 -4.05 -4.69 11.47
C GLU A 16 -5.20 -3.69 11.33
N GLN A 17 -5.59 -3.03 12.43
CA GLN A 17 -6.60 -1.98 12.41
C GLN A 17 -6.17 -0.80 11.54
N VAL A 18 -4.91 -0.38 11.65
CA VAL A 18 -4.34 0.68 10.82
C VAL A 18 -4.31 0.26 9.35
N GLN A 19 -3.92 -0.98 9.07
CA GLN A 19 -3.88 -1.51 7.70
C GLN A 19 -5.27 -1.51 7.07
N ARG A 20 -6.30 -1.90 7.82
CA ARG A 20 -7.69 -1.85 7.34
C ARG A 20 -8.11 -0.41 7.06
N TYR A 21 -7.77 0.51 7.95
CA TYR A 21 -8.07 1.93 7.75
C TYR A 21 -7.42 2.45 6.48
N ILE A 22 -6.14 2.14 6.26
CA ILE A 22 -5.42 2.56 5.06
C ILE A 22 -6.12 2.04 3.80
N SER A 23 -6.50 0.75 3.79
CA SER A 23 -7.13 0.14 2.61
C SER A 23 -8.47 0.80 2.25
N GLN A 24 -9.16 1.34 3.23
CA GLN A 24 -10.46 2.00 3.05
C GLN A 24 -10.35 3.49 2.73
N HIS A 25 -9.17 4.10 2.90
CA HIS A 25 -8.98 5.55 2.79
C HIS A 25 -7.80 5.93 1.91
N LEU A 26 -7.47 5.10 0.91
CA LEU A 26 -6.33 5.34 0.01
C LEU A 26 -6.46 6.63 -0.81
N GLU A 27 -7.69 7.11 -1.02
CA GLU A 27 -7.97 8.35 -1.76
C GLU A 27 -7.69 9.59 -0.92
N GLN A 28 -7.62 9.45 0.39
CA GLN A 28 -7.48 10.57 1.31
C GLN A 28 -6.02 10.79 1.69
N PRO A 29 -5.67 12.01 2.13
CA PRO A 29 -4.35 12.21 2.73
C PRO A 29 -4.22 11.35 3.98
N LEU A 30 -3.17 10.53 4.00
CA LEU A 30 -2.88 9.64 5.12
C LEU A 30 -1.55 10.07 5.71
N ASN A 31 -1.59 10.71 6.89
CA ASN A 31 -0.38 11.12 7.57
C ASN A 31 -0.15 10.27 8.81
N ARG A 32 1.08 10.29 9.31
CA ARG A 32 1.48 9.45 10.44
C ARG A 32 0.79 9.84 11.74
N GLU A 33 0.40 11.09 11.89
CA GLU A 33 -0.33 11.57 13.07
C GLU A 33 -1.68 10.87 13.19
N VAL A 34 -2.42 10.81 12.08
CA VAL A 34 -3.72 10.14 12.04
C VAL A 34 -3.55 8.65 12.30
N LEU A 35 -2.56 8.03 11.66
CA LEU A 35 -2.36 6.58 11.78
C LEU A 35 -1.90 6.19 13.21
N ALA A 36 -1.02 6.97 13.81
CA ALA A 36 -0.58 6.74 15.17
C ALA A 36 -1.76 6.89 16.16
N ASP A 37 -2.62 7.86 15.91
CA ASP A 37 -3.81 8.09 16.73
C ASP A 37 -4.77 6.90 16.65
N ILE A 38 -5.00 6.38 15.44
CA ILE A 38 -5.84 5.18 15.26
C ILE A 38 -5.27 3.98 16.01
N ALA A 39 -3.94 3.83 15.99
CA ALA A 39 -3.27 2.74 16.70
C ALA A 39 -3.22 2.95 18.19
N GLY A 40 -3.47 4.18 18.67
CA GLY A 40 -3.36 4.51 20.08
C GLY A 40 -1.93 4.64 20.57
N PHE A 41 -1.00 5.01 19.68
CA PHE A 41 0.42 5.14 19.99
C PHE A 41 0.92 6.56 19.73
N SER A 42 2.05 6.91 20.36
CA SER A 42 2.80 8.09 19.93
C SER A 42 3.36 7.84 18.51
N ILE A 43 3.71 8.89 17.80
CA ILE A 43 4.24 8.76 16.44
C ILE A 43 5.51 7.91 16.39
N PRO A 44 6.54 8.14 17.25
CA PRO A 44 7.72 7.29 17.25
C PRO A 44 7.42 5.82 17.59
N HIS A 45 6.54 5.59 18.54
CA HIS A 45 6.16 4.23 18.94
C HIS A 45 5.40 3.52 17.82
N PHE A 46 4.47 4.24 17.18
CA PHE A 46 3.75 3.72 16.02
C PHE A 46 4.71 3.31 14.91
N HIS A 47 5.69 4.16 14.59
CA HIS A 47 6.67 3.85 13.54
C HIS A 47 7.44 2.57 13.85
N ARG A 48 7.90 2.42 15.10
CA ARG A 48 8.64 1.22 15.52
C ARG A 48 7.78 -0.05 15.43
N VAL A 49 6.56 0.03 15.95
CA VAL A 49 5.65 -1.13 15.98
C VAL A 49 5.22 -1.50 14.56
N PHE A 50 4.85 -0.51 13.74
CA PHE A 50 4.44 -0.76 12.36
C PHE A 50 5.57 -1.41 11.55
N THR A 51 6.77 -0.85 11.65
CA THR A 51 7.94 -1.39 10.93
C THR A 51 8.30 -2.79 11.40
N ALA A 52 8.22 -3.05 12.71
CA ALA A 52 8.50 -4.37 13.27
C ALA A 52 7.53 -5.43 12.76
N HIS A 53 6.24 -5.08 12.62
CA HIS A 53 5.22 -6.05 12.22
C HIS A 53 5.07 -6.20 10.70
N THR A 54 5.34 -5.15 9.93
CA THR A 54 5.13 -5.17 8.47
C THR A 54 6.41 -5.27 7.68
N GLY A 55 7.55 -4.92 8.28
CA GLY A 55 8.84 -4.90 7.61
C GLY A 55 9.11 -3.64 6.79
N GLU A 56 8.20 -2.65 6.80
CA GLU A 56 8.37 -1.41 6.06
C GLU A 56 7.73 -0.24 6.81
N SER A 57 8.07 0.99 6.42
CA SER A 57 7.42 2.17 6.99
C SER A 57 5.97 2.26 6.54
N ALA A 58 5.14 2.96 7.32
CA ALA A 58 3.75 3.19 6.95
C ALA A 58 3.63 3.94 5.62
N ILE A 59 4.53 4.89 5.36
CA ILE A 59 4.55 5.65 4.10
C ILE A 59 4.81 4.74 2.91
N ASN A 60 5.78 3.84 3.02
CA ASN A 60 6.06 2.88 1.95
C ASN A 60 4.90 1.91 1.75
N TYR A 61 4.29 1.47 2.83
CA TYR A 61 3.11 0.61 2.77
C TYR A 61 1.96 1.29 2.01
N ILE A 62 1.67 2.55 2.34
CA ILE A 62 0.61 3.32 1.67
C ILE A 62 0.92 3.48 0.19
N ARG A 63 2.17 3.82 -0.15
CA ARG A 63 2.60 3.98 -1.55
C ARG A 63 2.39 2.69 -2.32
N ARG A 64 2.78 1.56 -1.74
CA ARG A 64 2.64 0.24 -2.37
C ARG A 64 1.17 -0.11 -2.57
N MET A 65 0.33 0.12 -1.57
CA MET A 65 -1.11 -0.16 -1.67
C MET A 65 -1.81 0.73 -2.71
N ARG A 66 -1.39 1.99 -2.84
CA ARG A 66 -1.92 2.88 -3.87
C ARG A 66 -1.56 2.41 -5.27
N LEU A 67 -0.37 1.85 -5.46
CA LEU A 67 0.02 1.28 -6.76
C LEU A 67 -0.74 0.00 -7.08
N VAL A 68 -1.00 -0.84 -6.09
CA VAL A 68 -1.85 -2.03 -6.27
C VAL A 68 -3.26 -1.63 -6.71
N ARG A 69 -3.83 -0.63 -6.04
CA ARG A 69 -5.14 -0.09 -6.41
C ARG A 69 -5.15 0.48 -7.82
N ALA A 70 -4.10 1.22 -8.18
CA ALA A 70 -3.93 1.75 -9.52
C ALA A 70 -3.92 0.63 -10.56
N GLY A 71 -3.21 -0.46 -10.28
CA GLY A 71 -3.19 -1.63 -11.16
C GLY A 71 -4.58 -2.22 -11.38
N ARG A 72 -5.37 -2.34 -10.32
CA ARG A 72 -6.76 -2.81 -10.45
C ARG A 72 -7.58 -1.89 -11.34
N LYS A 73 -7.43 -0.57 -11.17
CA LYS A 73 -8.14 0.42 -12.00
C LYS A 73 -7.75 0.34 -13.46
N LEU A 74 -6.49 0.11 -13.77
CA LEU A 74 -6.02 -0.05 -15.15
C LEU A 74 -6.69 -1.22 -15.86
N ARG A 75 -7.25 -2.18 -15.13
CA ARG A 75 -7.94 -3.35 -15.68
C ARG A 75 -9.44 -3.13 -15.88
N MET A 76 -9.95 -1.98 -15.53
CA MET A 76 -11.41 -1.69 -15.52
C MET A 76 -11.90 -1.02 -16.80
N GLY A 77 -11.37 -1.42 -17.97
CA GLY A 77 -11.83 -0.90 -19.26
C GLY A 77 -11.05 0.33 -19.72
N ALA A 78 -11.73 1.24 -20.43
CA ALA A 78 -11.11 2.41 -21.06
C ALA A 78 -10.82 3.50 -20.03
N VAL A 79 -9.87 3.27 -19.16
CA VAL A 79 -9.48 4.22 -18.11
C VAL A 79 -8.30 5.06 -18.59
N ASP A 80 -8.37 6.35 -18.34
CA ASP A 80 -7.27 7.27 -18.63
C ASP A 80 -6.13 7.03 -17.63
N ILE A 81 -4.95 6.67 -18.15
CA ILE A 81 -3.78 6.40 -17.31
C ILE A 81 -3.40 7.62 -16.47
N MET A 82 -3.55 8.84 -17.03
CA MET A 82 -3.23 10.04 -16.27
C MET A 82 -4.16 10.23 -15.07
N ALA A 83 -5.45 9.93 -15.22
CA ALA A 83 -6.40 9.98 -14.11
C ALA A 83 -6.03 8.95 -13.03
N VAL A 84 -5.63 7.75 -13.43
CA VAL A 84 -5.17 6.71 -12.49
C VAL A 84 -3.91 7.17 -11.75
N ALA A 85 -2.96 7.78 -12.47
CA ALA A 85 -1.73 8.29 -11.87
C ALA A 85 -2.01 9.36 -10.81
N LEU A 86 -2.88 10.32 -11.14
CA LEU A 86 -3.27 11.39 -10.20
C LEU A 86 -3.96 10.82 -8.96
N ALA A 87 -4.88 9.87 -9.15
CA ALA A 87 -5.57 9.23 -8.04
C ALA A 87 -4.61 8.44 -7.14
N ALA A 88 -3.50 7.95 -7.68
CA ALA A 88 -2.48 7.25 -6.93
C ALA A 88 -1.48 8.19 -6.22
N GLY A 89 -1.62 9.50 -6.43
CA GLY A 89 -0.79 10.51 -5.77
C GLY A 89 0.43 10.95 -6.56
N TYR A 90 0.46 10.69 -7.87
CA TYR A 90 1.57 11.08 -8.74
C TYR A 90 1.19 12.29 -9.58
N GLU A 91 2.12 13.22 -9.75
CA GLU A 91 1.87 14.46 -10.50
C GLU A 91 1.99 14.29 -12.01
N SER A 92 2.68 13.25 -12.47
CA SER A 92 2.92 13.03 -13.88
C SER A 92 2.81 11.56 -14.24
N HIS A 93 2.54 11.32 -15.53
CA HIS A 93 2.55 9.99 -16.12
C HIS A 93 3.93 9.34 -15.96
N THR A 94 5.00 10.12 -16.14
CA THR A 94 6.36 9.62 -16.04
C THR A 94 6.71 9.11 -14.64
N SER A 95 6.39 9.88 -13.61
CA SER A 95 6.68 9.49 -12.22
C SER A 95 5.86 8.27 -11.81
N PHE A 96 4.59 8.22 -12.21
CA PHE A 96 3.73 7.07 -11.97
C PHE A 96 4.28 5.81 -12.64
N SER A 97 4.64 5.91 -13.92
CA SER A 97 5.14 4.77 -14.70
C SER A 97 6.43 4.21 -14.11
N LYS A 98 7.33 5.09 -13.66
CA LYS A 98 8.57 4.64 -13.00
C LYS A 98 8.28 3.88 -11.71
N ALA A 99 7.40 4.41 -10.87
CA ALA A 99 7.05 3.77 -9.60
C ALA A 99 6.33 2.44 -9.84
N PHE A 100 5.40 2.41 -10.78
CA PHE A 100 4.66 1.20 -11.13
C PHE A 100 5.59 0.11 -11.65
N LYS A 101 6.49 0.46 -12.57
CA LYS A 101 7.45 -0.48 -13.13
C LYS A 101 8.42 -1.00 -12.06
N LYS A 102 8.84 -0.13 -11.14
CA LYS A 102 9.70 -0.54 -10.04
C LYS A 102 9.02 -1.59 -9.15
N GLN A 103 7.74 -1.43 -8.90
CA GLN A 103 6.99 -2.34 -8.03
C GLN A 103 6.60 -3.63 -8.73
N PHE A 104 6.13 -3.56 -9.98
CA PHE A 104 5.55 -4.71 -10.69
C PHE A 104 6.44 -5.28 -11.77
N GLY A 105 7.53 -4.62 -12.12
CA GLY A 105 8.48 -5.08 -13.12
C GLY A 105 8.12 -4.75 -14.56
N ILE A 106 6.92 -4.23 -14.82
CA ILE A 106 6.46 -3.82 -16.16
C ILE A 106 5.76 -2.48 -16.10
N SER A 107 5.68 -1.80 -17.25
CA SER A 107 5.00 -0.50 -17.34
C SER A 107 3.49 -0.65 -17.17
N PRO A 108 2.78 0.45 -16.80
CA PRO A 108 1.32 0.41 -16.75
C PRO A 108 0.67 0.01 -18.07
N SER A 109 1.21 0.47 -19.19
CA SER A 109 0.69 0.12 -20.53
C SER A 109 0.85 -1.37 -20.83
N ALA A 110 2.00 -1.94 -20.49
CA ALA A 110 2.23 -3.38 -20.64
C ALA A 110 1.32 -4.19 -19.71
N PHE A 111 1.13 -3.72 -18.48
CA PHE A 111 0.26 -4.37 -17.51
C PHE A 111 -1.18 -4.47 -18.01
N ARG A 112 -1.70 -3.42 -18.64
CA ARG A 112 -3.06 -3.40 -19.18
C ARG A 112 -3.30 -4.48 -20.24
N LYS A 113 -2.25 -4.91 -20.94
CA LYS A 113 -2.34 -5.89 -22.01
C LYS A 113 -2.23 -7.33 -21.52
N LEU A 114 -1.94 -7.54 -20.23
CA LEU A 114 -1.82 -8.89 -19.68
C LEU A 114 -3.19 -9.57 -19.60
N ASN A 115 -3.19 -10.90 -19.66
CA ASN A 115 -4.39 -11.67 -19.36
C ASN A 115 -4.70 -11.59 -17.86
N CYS A 116 -5.94 -11.93 -17.49
CA CYS A 116 -6.39 -11.82 -16.12
C CYS A 116 -5.54 -12.62 -15.11
N PRO A 117 -5.19 -13.89 -15.37
CA PRO A 117 -4.35 -14.64 -14.43
C PRO A 117 -2.99 -13.98 -14.17
N SER A 118 -2.32 -13.50 -15.23
CA SER A 118 -1.01 -12.85 -15.10
C SER A 118 -1.11 -11.53 -14.35
N ALA A 119 -2.12 -10.71 -14.65
CA ALA A 119 -2.33 -9.45 -13.96
C ALA A 119 -2.64 -9.67 -12.48
N THR A 120 -3.50 -10.64 -12.18
CA THR A 120 -3.86 -10.99 -10.79
C THR A 120 -2.64 -11.46 -10.02
N ALA A 121 -1.79 -12.28 -10.63
CA ALA A 121 -0.56 -12.76 -9.99
C ALA A 121 0.38 -11.61 -9.64
N LEU A 122 0.56 -10.63 -10.55
CA LEU A 122 1.39 -9.47 -10.29
C LEU A 122 0.83 -8.59 -9.18
N LEU A 123 -0.49 -8.38 -9.14
CA LEU A 123 -1.11 -7.60 -8.09
C LEU A 123 -0.98 -8.27 -6.73
N LYS A 124 -1.13 -9.58 -6.66
CA LYS A 124 -0.92 -10.33 -5.42
C LYS A 124 0.52 -10.21 -4.94
N LYS A 125 1.47 -10.35 -5.85
CA LYS A 125 2.89 -10.22 -5.53
C LYS A 125 3.19 -8.82 -5.01
N GLY A 126 2.63 -7.79 -5.63
CA GLY A 126 2.79 -6.40 -5.19
C GLY A 126 2.08 -6.08 -3.88
N SER A 127 1.07 -6.87 -3.49
CA SER A 127 0.34 -6.68 -2.23
C SER A 127 1.12 -7.16 -1.01
N TYR A 128 2.14 -7.98 -1.20
CA TYR A 128 2.97 -8.50 -0.13
C TYR A 128 4.40 -8.03 -0.34
N ARG A 129 5.05 -7.66 0.75
CA ARG A 129 6.46 -7.31 0.69
C ARG A 129 7.29 -8.60 0.58
N GLU A 130 8.20 -8.62 -0.39
CA GLU A 130 9.18 -9.69 -0.50
C GLU A 130 10.40 -9.36 0.33
N ASP A 131 10.83 -10.28 1.16
CA ASP A 131 12.06 -10.15 1.94
C ASP A 131 13.29 -10.46 1.08
#